data_153a73c366ad839f31b1b5bd2525aa93
#
_entry.id   153a73c366ad839f31b1b5bd2525aa93
#
_cell.length_a   1.000
_cell.length_b   1.000
_cell.length_c   1.000
_cell.angle_alpha   90.00
_cell.angle_beta   90.00
_cell.angle_gamma   90.00
#
_symmetry.space_group_name_H-M   'P 1'
#
loop_
_entity.id
_entity.type
_entity.pdbx_description
1 polymer ?
#
loop_
_entity_poly.entity_id
_entity_poly.type
_entity_poly.pdbx_seq_one_letter_code
_entity_poly.pdbx_strand_id
1 'polypeptide(L)'
;MINQKKIRLSGDKSISHRALMLSSISSGASQLSNLCDGADVQSTIDCLKACGAKIYKSEKSYTVNSSSLSNPNNPLNCRNSGTTMRLLTGLLAGQRIKAVLYGDTSLSKRPMDRIIEPLKKMGANLDYINNQIVLKKSSIRGGKISNPTPSAQVKSSIILAGLNGEAGTVLTESYSTRDHTEKMILKQNDNSKWEILVFSYDFKSGE
;
A
#
# COMPACT_ATOMS: atom_id res chain seq x y z
N MET A 1 33.78 -15.97 29.37
CA MET A 1 32.95 -16.45 28.25
C MET A 1 31.77 -15.50 28.08
N ILE A 2 31.68 -14.77 26.99
CA ILE A 2 30.55 -13.86 26.71
C ILE A 2 29.37 -14.73 26.30
N ASN A 3 28.33 -14.74 27.12
CA ASN A 3 27.11 -15.49 26.85
C ASN A 3 26.33 -14.77 25.73
N GLN A 4 26.48 -15.18 24.47
CA GLN A 4 25.79 -14.61 23.33
C GLN A 4 24.32 -15.01 23.42
N LYS A 5 23.44 -14.08 23.86
CA LYS A 5 21.99 -14.23 23.76
C LYS A 5 21.56 -13.89 22.33
N LYS A 6 21.02 -14.87 21.60
CA LYS A 6 20.35 -14.63 20.33
C LYS A 6 18.98 -13.99 20.57
N ILE A 7 18.81 -12.75 20.12
CA ILE A 7 17.51 -12.07 20.12
C ILE A 7 16.91 -12.21 18.72
N ARG A 8 15.70 -12.78 18.63
CA ARG A 8 14.94 -12.85 17.39
C ARG A 8 13.92 -11.72 17.38
N LEU A 9 14.04 -10.78 16.43
CA LEU A 9 13.09 -9.69 16.25
C LEU A 9 11.98 -10.13 15.29
N SER A 10 10.76 -9.63 15.49
CA SER A 10 9.69 -9.73 14.49
C SER A 10 10.04 -8.88 13.27
N GLY A 11 9.43 -9.19 12.12
CA GLY A 11 9.66 -8.45 10.89
C GLY A 11 9.22 -6.98 10.98
N ASP A 12 9.77 -6.15 10.11
CA ASP A 12 9.38 -4.74 10.02
C ASP A 12 7.92 -4.61 9.58
N LYS A 13 7.17 -3.79 10.31
CA LYS A 13 5.74 -3.56 10.05
C LYS A 13 5.49 -2.97 8.66
N SER A 14 6.26 -1.96 8.28
CA SER A 14 6.08 -1.25 7.02
C SER A 14 6.39 -2.12 5.80
N ILE A 15 7.39 -2.99 5.91
CA ILE A 15 7.75 -3.97 4.89
C ILE A 15 6.67 -5.05 4.81
N SER A 16 6.16 -5.54 5.95
CA SER A 16 5.11 -6.57 6.00
C SER A 16 3.82 -6.16 5.28
N HIS A 17 3.34 -4.96 5.50
CA HIS A 17 2.17 -4.42 4.76
C HIS A 17 2.38 -4.47 3.25
N ARG A 18 3.53 -4.00 2.79
CA ARG A 18 3.85 -3.91 1.36
C ARG A 18 4.04 -5.28 0.73
N ALA A 19 4.73 -6.18 1.42
CA ALA A 19 4.93 -7.55 0.96
C ALA A 19 3.58 -8.24 0.71
N LEU A 20 2.65 -8.14 1.65
CA LEU A 20 1.30 -8.69 1.51
C LEU A 20 0.54 -8.07 0.33
N MET A 21 0.56 -6.75 0.19
CA MET A 21 -0.15 -6.04 -0.87
C MET A 21 0.43 -6.36 -2.25
N LEU A 22 1.75 -6.27 -2.42
CA LEU A 22 2.40 -6.57 -3.70
C LEU A 22 2.22 -8.04 -4.08
N SER A 23 2.41 -8.97 -3.14
CA SER A 23 2.18 -10.41 -3.39
C SER A 23 0.73 -10.72 -3.78
N SER A 24 -0.24 -9.94 -3.29
CA SER A 24 -1.66 -10.16 -3.64
C SER A 24 -2.01 -9.75 -5.07
N ILE A 25 -1.16 -8.97 -5.74
CA ILE A 25 -1.37 -8.52 -7.13
C ILE A 25 -0.30 -9.03 -8.11
N SER A 26 0.75 -9.69 -7.62
CA SER A 26 1.76 -10.31 -8.48
C SER A 26 1.27 -11.64 -9.05
N SER A 27 1.91 -12.13 -10.11
CA SER A 27 1.63 -13.45 -10.69
C SER A 27 2.25 -14.56 -9.85
N GLY A 28 1.59 -15.72 -9.75
CA GLY A 28 2.10 -16.89 -9.08
C GLY A 28 1.91 -16.90 -7.56
N ALA A 29 2.64 -17.77 -6.87
CA ALA A 29 2.63 -17.89 -5.43
C ALA A 29 3.84 -17.21 -4.80
N SER A 30 3.62 -16.41 -3.76
CA SER A 30 4.67 -15.78 -2.97
C SER A 30 4.73 -16.39 -1.58
N GLN A 31 5.94 -16.68 -1.09
CA GLN A 31 6.15 -17.12 0.28
C GLN A 31 6.78 -15.98 1.10
N LEU A 32 6.09 -15.57 2.15
CA LEU A 32 6.48 -14.47 3.02
C LEU A 32 6.85 -15.02 4.40
N SER A 33 8.09 -14.88 4.81
CA SER A 33 8.57 -15.29 6.13
C SER A 33 8.85 -14.09 7.02
N ASN A 34 8.79 -14.30 8.33
CA ASN A 34 9.09 -13.29 9.34
C ASN A 34 8.28 -11.97 9.16
N LEU A 35 6.99 -12.07 8.81
CA LEU A 35 6.12 -10.89 8.84
C LEU A 35 5.94 -10.40 10.29
N CYS A 36 5.71 -9.10 10.43
CA CYS A 36 5.29 -8.53 11.70
C CYS A 36 3.93 -9.09 12.09
N ASP A 37 3.79 -9.56 13.33
CA ASP A 37 2.59 -10.16 13.90
C ASP A 37 1.63 -9.14 14.54
N GLY A 38 1.94 -7.85 14.41
CA GLY A 38 1.13 -6.76 14.97
C GLY A 38 -0.27 -6.64 14.35
N ALA A 39 -1.21 -6.12 15.15
CA ALA A 39 -2.62 -5.94 14.78
C ALA A 39 -2.82 -5.13 13.48
N ASP A 40 -1.93 -4.17 13.20
CA ASP A 40 -1.95 -3.39 11.95
C ASP A 40 -1.78 -4.27 10.72
N VAL A 41 -0.80 -5.20 10.76
CA VAL A 41 -0.54 -6.13 9.64
C VAL A 41 -1.67 -7.14 9.50
N GLN A 42 -2.23 -7.60 10.63
CA GLN A 42 -3.42 -8.45 10.59
C GLN A 42 -4.60 -7.75 9.92
N SER A 43 -4.80 -6.44 10.17
CA SER A 43 -5.83 -5.67 9.46
C SER A 43 -5.64 -5.68 7.94
N THR A 44 -4.39 -5.60 7.46
CA THR A 44 -4.10 -5.70 6.03
C THR A 44 -4.44 -7.09 5.49
N ILE A 45 -4.08 -8.16 6.20
CA ILE A 45 -4.42 -9.53 5.81
C ILE A 45 -5.93 -9.71 5.69
N ASP A 46 -6.68 -9.26 6.70
CA ASP A 46 -8.14 -9.39 6.73
C ASP A 46 -8.80 -8.62 5.58
N CYS A 47 -8.37 -7.39 5.32
CA CYS A 47 -8.87 -6.57 4.22
C CYS A 47 -8.54 -7.18 2.84
N LEU A 48 -7.31 -7.68 2.65
CA LEU A 48 -6.92 -8.34 1.39
C LEU A 48 -7.71 -9.63 1.16
N LYS A 49 -7.93 -10.45 2.21
CA LYS A 49 -8.79 -11.63 2.14
C LYS A 49 -10.23 -11.27 1.78
N ALA A 50 -10.79 -10.21 2.36
CA ALA A 50 -12.11 -9.70 2.01
C ALA A 50 -12.22 -9.26 0.54
N CYS A 51 -11.09 -8.85 -0.07
CA CYS A 51 -10.97 -8.57 -1.50
C CYS A 51 -10.63 -9.82 -2.34
N GLY A 52 -10.70 -11.02 -1.78
CA GLY A 52 -10.48 -12.28 -2.52
C GLY A 52 -9.04 -12.79 -2.56
N ALA A 53 -8.09 -12.12 -1.89
CA ALA A 53 -6.72 -12.61 -1.83
C ALA A 53 -6.63 -13.94 -1.05
N LYS A 54 -5.93 -14.91 -1.63
CA LYS A 54 -5.73 -16.24 -1.04
C LYS A 54 -4.46 -16.25 -0.19
N ILE A 55 -4.61 -15.93 1.11
CA ILE A 55 -3.52 -15.82 2.06
C ILE A 55 -3.65 -16.93 3.10
N TYR A 56 -2.66 -17.81 3.15
CA TYR A 56 -2.59 -18.95 4.06
C TYR A 56 -1.45 -18.76 5.05
N LYS A 57 -1.71 -18.96 6.33
CA LYS A 57 -0.71 -18.90 7.38
C LYS A 57 -0.22 -20.32 7.71
N SER A 58 1.09 -20.51 7.78
CA SER A 58 1.76 -21.64 8.39
C SER A 58 2.45 -21.20 9.68
N GLU A 59 3.13 -22.11 10.39
CA GLU A 59 3.78 -21.78 11.67
C GLU A 59 4.76 -20.59 11.58
N LYS A 60 5.52 -20.46 10.49
CA LYS A 60 6.61 -19.48 10.37
C LYS A 60 6.52 -18.60 9.12
N SER A 61 5.51 -18.80 8.28
CA SER A 61 5.39 -18.10 7.01
C SER A 61 3.93 -17.91 6.58
N TYR A 62 3.74 -17.09 5.56
CA TYR A 62 2.49 -16.93 4.85
C TYR A 62 2.70 -17.26 3.39
N THR A 63 1.78 -18.00 2.80
CA THR A 63 1.71 -18.20 1.35
C THR A 63 0.61 -17.31 0.80
N VAL A 64 0.95 -16.46 -0.15
CA VAL A 64 0.01 -15.60 -0.87
C VAL A 64 -0.06 -16.10 -2.29
N ASN A 65 -1.19 -16.68 -2.66
CA ASN A 65 -1.44 -17.09 -4.04
C ASN A 65 -2.05 -15.92 -4.80
N SER A 66 -1.46 -15.61 -5.94
CA SER A 66 -1.99 -14.63 -6.86
C SER A 66 -3.43 -14.97 -7.22
N SER A 67 -4.28 -14.00 -7.05
CA SER A 67 -5.66 -14.03 -7.55
C SER A 67 -6.02 -12.61 -7.93
N SER A 68 -6.83 -12.43 -8.97
CA SER A 68 -7.39 -11.11 -9.23
C SER A 68 -8.19 -10.69 -8.01
N LEU A 69 -7.82 -9.55 -7.41
CA LEU A 69 -8.62 -8.98 -6.34
C LEU A 69 -10.01 -8.62 -6.89
N SER A 70 -11.01 -8.72 -6.02
CA SER A 70 -12.42 -8.47 -6.36
C SER A 70 -13.03 -7.44 -5.40
N ASN A 71 -14.20 -6.93 -5.76
CA ASN A 71 -14.93 -6.04 -4.87
C ASN A 71 -15.32 -6.80 -3.59
N PRO A 72 -15.01 -6.25 -2.42
CA PRO A 72 -15.44 -6.85 -1.16
C PRO A 72 -16.96 -6.75 -0.99
N ASN A 73 -17.56 -7.75 -0.38
CA ASN A 73 -19.00 -7.77 -0.10
C ASN A 73 -19.39 -6.80 1.05
N ASN A 74 -18.45 -6.54 1.96
CA ASN A 74 -18.67 -5.70 3.14
C ASN A 74 -17.61 -4.60 3.22
N PRO A 75 -17.87 -3.50 3.94
CA PRO A 75 -16.87 -2.49 4.21
C PRO A 75 -15.61 -3.08 4.87
N LEU A 76 -14.45 -2.58 4.48
CA LEU A 76 -13.14 -3.03 4.93
C LEU A 76 -12.76 -2.33 6.24
N ASN A 77 -12.64 -3.09 7.32
CA ASN A 77 -12.25 -2.57 8.62
C ASN A 77 -10.71 -2.50 8.76
N CYS A 78 -10.17 -1.30 8.64
CA CYS A 78 -8.74 -1.04 8.83
C CYS A 78 -8.33 -0.95 10.32
N ARG A 79 -9.25 -1.09 11.25
CA ARG A 79 -9.02 -0.94 12.71
C ARG A 79 -8.30 0.37 13.03
N ASN A 80 -7.12 0.35 13.67
CA ASN A 80 -6.28 1.53 13.94
C ASN A 80 -5.16 1.70 12.90
N SER A 81 -5.14 0.91 11.84
CA SER A 81 -4.02 0.90 10.89
C SER A 81 -4.15 1.97 9.80
N GLY A 82 -3.53 3.12 10.02
CA GLY A 82 -3.41 4.15 8.97
C GLY A 82 -2.60 3.68 7.76
N THR A 83 -1.67 2.75 7.94
CA THR A 83 -0.92 2.15 6.83
C THR A 83 -1.84 1.31 5.96
N THR A 84 -2.64 0.43 6.58
CA THR A 84 -3.64 -0.37 5.85
C THR A 84 -4.57 0.53 5.05
N MET A 85 -5.20 1.50 5.70
CA MET A 85 -6.20 2.35 5.05
C MET A 85 -5.61 3.12 3.88
N ARG A 86 -4.46 3.77 4.06
CA ARG A 86 -3.87 4.61 3.01
C ARG A 86 -3.31 3.81 1.83
N LEU A 87 -2.52 2.78 2.10
CA LEU A 87 -1.89 2.00 1.04
C LEU A 87 -2.91 1.15 0.28
N LEU A 88 -3.85 0.55 1.00
CA LEU A 88 -4.88 -0.28 0.39
C LEU A 88 -5.81 0.56 -0.49
N THR A 89 -6.13 1.80 -0.12
CA THR A 89 -6.91 2.70 -0.99
C THR A 89 -6.21 2.91 -2.33
N GLY A 90 -4.90 3.17 -2.35
CA GLY A 90 -4.14 3.29 -3.59
C GLY A 90 -4.15 1.98 -4.39
N LEU A 91 -3.86 0.86 -3.73
CA LEU A 91 -3.87 -0.46 -4.37
C LEU A 91 -5.21 -0.77 -5.04
N LEU A 92 -6.32 -0.63 -4.29
CA LEU A 92 -7.66 -0.94 -4.80
C LEU A 92 -8.09 0.00 -5.93
N ALA A 93 -7.70 1.28 -5.86
CA ALA A 93 -7.92 2.23 -6.96
C ALA A 93 -7.21 1.77 -8.24
N GLY A 94 -5.93 1.38 -8.15
CA GLY A 94 -5.17 0.83 -9.26
C GLY A 94 -5.74 -0.47 -9.82
N GLN A 95 -6.36 -1.31 -8.97
CA GLN A 95 -7.02 -2.55 -9.36
C GLN A 95 -8.48 -2.35 -9.84
N ARG A 96 -8.96 -1.10 -9.94
CA ARG A 96 -10.34 -0.75 -10.37
C ARG A 96 -11.43 -1.37 -9.48
N ILE A 97 -11.14 -1.53 -8.19
CA ILE A 97 -12.03 -2.15 -7.20
C ILE A 97 -12.85 -1.09 -6.48
N LYS A 98 -14.17 -1.30 -6.37
CA LYS A 98 -15.02 -0.50 -5.49
C LYS A 98 -14.95 -1.04 -4.07
N ALA A 99 -14.79 -0.17 -3.08
CA ALA A 99 -14.73 -0.55 -1.67
C ALA A 99 -15.11 0.63 -0.77
N VAL A 100 -15.56 0.32 0.44
CA VAL A 100 -15.66 1.28 1.53
C VAL A 100 -14.63 0.88 2.58
N LEU A 101 -13.75 1.80 2.96
CA LEU A 101 -12.74 1.56 4.00
C LEU A 101 -13.03 2.45 5.20
N TYR A 102 -12.97 1.88 6.39
CA TYR A 102 -13.17 2.60 7.64
C TYR A 102 -12.19 2.13 8.72
N GLY A 103 -12.07 2.90 9.77
CA GLY A 103 -11.24 2.57 10.91
C GLY A 103 -11.92 2.89 12.23
N ASP A 104 -11.20 2.69 13.33
CA ASP A 104 -11.68 3.05 14.66
C ASP A 104 -11.69 4.58 14.88
N THR A 105 -12.17 5.01 16.05
CA THR A 105 -12.25 6.42 16.43
C THR A 105 -10.89 7.13 16.41
N SER A 106 -9.79 6.42 16.68
CA SER A 106 -8.45 7.00 16.62
C SER A 106 -7.99 7.21 15.18
N LEU A 107 -8.25 6.24 14.29
CA LEU A 107 -7.90 6.36 12.87
C LEU A 107 -8.74 7.44 12.17
N SER A 108 -10.00 7.59 12.54
CA SER A 108 -10.92 8.60 12.00
C SER A 108 -10.44 10.05 12.21
N LYS A 109 -9.63 10.29 13.23
CA LYS A 109 -9.05 11.61 13.52
C LYS A 109 -7.80 11.91 12.67
N ARG A 110 -7.27 10.95 11.93
CA ARG A 110 -6.07 11.13 11.13
C ARG A 110 -6.41 11.68 9.75
N PRO A 111 -5.68 12.67 9.22
CA PRO A 111 -6.00 13.27 7.92
C PRO A 111 -5.88 12.24 6.79
N MET A 112 -6.93 12.08 6.01
CA MET A 112 -6.97 11.21 4.82
C MET A 112 -6.89 12.00 3.52
N ASP A 113 -7.11 13.31 3.55
CA ASP A 113 -7.03 14.19 2.38
C ASP A 113 -5.69 14.10 1.65
N ARG A 114 -4.62 13.81 2.40
CA ARG A 114 -3.26 13.65 1.87
C ARG A 114 -3.13 12.56 0.81
N ILE A 115 -3.99 11.53 0.83
CA ILE A 115 -4.02 10.49 -0.21
C ILE A 115 -5.15 10.71 -1.19
N ILE A 116 -6.25 11.31 -0.77
CA ILE A 116 -7.44 11.51 -1.59
C ILE A 116 -7.15 12.45 -2.75
N GLU A 117 -6.56 13.60 -2.46
CA GLU A 117 -6.22 14.60 -3.47
C GLU A 117 -5.31 14.07 -4.59
N PRO A 118 -4.14 13.45 -4.29
CA PRO A 118 -3.30 12.92 -5.34
C PRO A 118 -3.96 11.75 -6.11
N LEU A 119 -4.71 10.88 -5.44
CA LEU A 119 -5.41 9.79 -6.12
C LEU A 119 -6.51 10.31 -7.06
N LYS A 120 -7.26 11.35 -6.67
CA LYS A 120 -8.23 12.04 -7.56
C LYS A 120 -7.53 12.62 -8.79
N LYS A 121 -6.38 13.26 -8.62
CA LYS A 121 -5.57 13.76 -9.74
C LYS A 121 -5.13 12.65 -10.71
N MET A 122 -4.90 11.45 -10.21
CA MET A 122 -4.60 10.26 -11.02
C MET A 122 -5.82 9.67 -11.72
N GLY A 123 -7.03 10.17 -11.45
CA GLY A 123 -8.28 9.69 -12.04
C GLY A 123 -9.10 8.76 -11.13
N ALA A 124 -8.69 8.54 -9.89
CA ALA A 124 -9.48 7.75 -8.95
C ALA A 124 -10.78 8.47 -8.58
N ASN A 125 -11.88 7.72 -8.56
CA ASN A 125 -13.19 8.20 -8.10
C ASN A 125 -13.39 7.77 -6.66
N LEU A 126 -13.06 8.65 -5.72
CA LEU A 126 -13.19 8.37 -4.29
C LEU A 126 -13.55 9.62 -3.50
N ASP A 127 -14.21 9.43 -2.37
CA ASP A 127 -14.59 10.48 -1.45
C ASP A 127 -14.31 10.06 0.01
N TYR A 128 -14.15 11.05 0.90
CA TYR A 128 -14.06 10.84 2.34
C TYR A 128 -15.33 11.38 2.98
N ILE A 129 -16.22 10.48 3.40
CA ILE A 129 -17.55 10.81 3.90
C ILE A 129 -17.75 10.04 5.22
N ASN A 130 -18.21 10.72 6.27
CA ASN A 130 -18.47 10.11 7.58
C ASN A 130 -17.30 9.27 8.11
N ASN A 131 -16.09 9.78 8.00
CA ASN A 131 -14.85 9.10 8.40
C ASN A 131 -14.56 7.79 7.64
N GLN A 132 -15.12 7.63 6.45
CA GLN A 132 -14.93 6.48 5.58
C GLN A 132 -14.39 6.92 4.22
N ILE A 133 -13.49 6.14 3.64
CA ILE A 133 -13.11 6.29 2.23
C ILE A 133 -14.09 5.46 1.40
N VAL A 134 -14.85 6.14 0.55
CA VAL A 134 -15.75 5.51 -0.41
C VAL A 134 -15.09 5.51 -1.77
N LEU A 135 -14.58 4.37 -2.18
CA LEU A 135 -13.90 4.17 -3.47
C LEU A 135 -14.88 3.56 -4.47
N LYS A 136 -15.08 4.24 -5.59
CA LYS A 136 -15.87 3.79 -6.72
C LYS A 136 -14.95 3.23 -7.81
N LYS A 137 -15.48 2.36 -8.67
CA LYS A 137 -14.72 1.84 -9.81
C LYS A 137 -14.32 2.98 -10.74
N SER A 138 -13.03 3.07 -11.06
CA SER A 138 -12.46 4.08 -11.96
C SER A 138 -11.16 3.57 -12.58
N SER A 139 -10.72 4.21 -13.65
CA SER A 139 -9.42 3.95 -14.26
C SER A 139 -8.40 4.97 -13.75
N ILE A 140 -7.24 4.49 -13.34
CA ILE A 140 -6.09 5.35 -13.02
C ILE A 140 -5.39 5.73 -14.32
N ARG A 141 -5.36 7.03 -14.62
CA ARG A 141 -4.70 7.54 -15.83
C ARG A 141 -3.18 7.57 -15.69
N GLY A 142 -2.68 7.73 -14.46
CA GLY A 142 -1.27 8.00 -14.22
C GLY A 142 -0.90 9.47 -14.45
N GLY A 143 0.32 9.73 -14.93
CA GLY A 143 0.81 11.07 -15.25
C GLY A 143 1.78 11.64 -14.20
N LYS A 144 2.02 12.95 -14.24
CA LYS A 144 2.94 13.65 -13.34
C LYS A 144 2.23 14.02 -12.04
N ILE A 145 2.65 13.43 -10.93
CA ILE A 145 2.07 13.64 -9.60
C ILE A 145 3.14 14.24 -8.68
N SER A 146 2.81 15.35 -8.04
CA SER A 146 3.63 15.93 -6.99
C SER A 146 3.12 15.53 -5.62
N ASN A 147 4.01 15.03 -4.76
CA ASN A 147 3.73 14.79 -3.35
C ASN A 147 4.46 15.83 -2.49
N PRO A 148 3.80 16.94 -2.12
CA PRO A 148 4.42 17.99 -1.31
C PRO A 148 4.52 17.60 0.17
N THR A 149 3.86 16.51 0.58
CA THR A 149 3.84 16.06 1.97
C THR A 149 4.98 15.07 2.22
N PRO A 150 5.84 15.27 3.22
CA PRO A 150 6.90 14.32 3.56
C PRO A 150 6.31 13.05 4.20
N SER A 151 5.69 12.19 3.41
CA SER A 151 5.00 10.99 3.88
C SER A 151 5.22 9.80 2.96
N ALA A 152 5.98 8.83 3.44
CA ALA A 152 6.16 7.55 2.74
C ALA A 152 4.85 6.77 2.52
N GLN A 153 3.80 7.01 3.33
CA GLN A 153 2.50 6.37 3.13
C GLN A 153 1.75 6.99 1.95
N VAL A 154 1.80 8.32 1.80
CA VAL A 154 1.22 9.01 0.65
C VAL A 154 1.94 8.58 -0.62
N LYS A 155 3.26 8.62 -0.63
CA LYS A 155 4.09 8.11 -1.73
C LYS A 155 3.70 6.69 -2.12
N SER A 156 3.68 5.77 -1.16
CA SER A 156 3.33 4.37 -1.42
C SER A 156 1.92 4.19 -1.97
N SER A 157 0.94 4.97 -1.50
CA SER A 157 -0.43 4.95 -2.02
C SER A 157 -0.50 5.34 -3.49
N ILE A 158 0.22 6.42 -3.87
CA ILE A 158 0.33 6.89 -5.25
C ILE A 158 1.00 5.83 -6.13
N ILE A 159 2.12 5.26 -5.68
CA ILE A 159 2.85 4.23 -6.41
C ILE A 159 1.96 3.00 -6.65
N LEU A 160 1.31 2.48 -5.60
CA LEU A 160 0.43 1.32 -5.70
C LEU A 160 -0.76 1.56 -6.64
N ALA A 161 -1.31 2.77 -6.67
CA ALA A 161 -2.34 3.15 -7.63
C ALA A 161 -1.80 3.16 -9.06
N GLY A 162 -0.59 3.68 -9.26
CA GLY A 162 0.05 3.82 -10.55
C GLY A 162 0.50 2.51 -11.21
N LEU A 163 0.62 1.40 -10.45
CA LEU A 163 1.07 0.10 -10.98
C LEU A 163 0.22 -0.41 -12.16
N ASN A 164 -1.07 -0.09 -12.18
CA ASN A 164 -1.98 -0.44 -13.28
C ASN A 164 -2.58 0.80 -13.95
N GLY A 165 -1.88 1.94 -13.89
CA GLY A 165 -2.27 3.14 -14.60
C GLY A 165 -2.22 2.96 -16.12
N GLU A 166 -3.09 3.66 -16.84
CA GLU A 166 -3.15 3.61 -18.32
C GLU A 166 -1.92 4.24 -18.96
N ALA A 167 -1.35 5.26 -18.33
CA ALA A 167 -0.06 5.85 -18.65
C ALA A 167 0.90 5.68 -17.47
N GLY A 168 2.21 5.71 -17.72
CA GLY A 168 3.22 5.66 -16.67
C GLY A 168 2.99 6.78 -15.63
N THR A 169 3.44 6.55 -14.40
CA THR A 169 3.33 7.53 -13.31
C THR A 169 4.71 8.08 -12.97
N VAL A 170 4.85 9.40 -13.07
CA VAL A 170 6.03 10.13 -12.61
C VAL A 170 5.70 10.81 -11.30
N LEU A 171 6.34 10.38 -10.22
CA LEU A 171 6.13 10.92 -8.90
C LEU A 171 7.31 11.80 -8.47
N THR A 172 7.02 13.02 -8.07
CA THR A 172 8.00 13.98 -7.54
C THR A 172 7.72 14.24 -6.07
N GLU A 173 8.76 14.15 -5.23
CA GLU A 173 8.71 14.50 -3.82
C GLU A 173 9.58 15.73 -3.54
N SER A 174 9.09 16.63 -2.68
CA SER A 174 9.90 17.76 -2.19
C SER A 174 10.88 17.35 -1.09
N TYR A 175 10.68 16.19 -0.46
CA TYR A 175 11.50 15.68 0.64
C TYR A 175 11.70 14.18 0.47
N SER A 176 12.92 13.71 0.68
CA SER A 176 13.21 12.28 0.67
C SER A 176 12.47 11.56 1.81
N THR A 177 11.72 10.52 1.48
CA THR A 177 11.03 9.66 2.43
C THR A 177 11.46 8.20 2.28
N ARG A 178 11.05 7.31 3.22
CA ARG A 178 11.39 5.88 3.12
C ARG A 178 10.95 5.30 1.80
N ASP A 179 11.82 4.52 1.17
CA ASP A 179 11.73 3.99 -0.20
C ASP A 179 11.40 2.47 -0.26
N HIS A 180 10.73 1.96 0.77
CA HIS A 180 10.45 0.53 0.87
C HIS A 180 9.61 0.01 -0.30
N THR A 181 8.63 0.78 -0.79
CA THR A 181 7.77 0.36 -1.90
C THR A 181 8.57 0.28 -3.20
N GLU A 182 9.36 1.31 -3.47
CA GLU A 182 10.20 1.41 -4.66
C GLU A 182 11.22 0.27 -4.70
N LYS A 183 11.93 0.04 -3.59
CA LYS A 183 12.91 -1.04 -3.50
C LYS A 183 12.28 -2.43 -3.67
N MET A 184 11.07 -2.63 -3.16
CA MET A 184 10.38 -3.91 -3.32
C MET A 184 9.92 -4.14 -4.75
N ILE A 185 9.42 -3.11 -5.43
CA ILE A 185 9.01 -3.20 -6.85
C ILE A 185 10.23 -3.48 -7.73
N LEU A 186 11.34 -2.77 -7.54
CA LEU A 186 12.57 -2.96 -8.31
C LEU A 186 13.21 -4.34 -8.13
N LYS A 187 12.96 -5.02 -7.00
CA LYS A 187 13.45 -6.38 -6.74
C LYS A 187 12.53 -7.49 -7.29
N GLN A 188 11.33 -7.16 -7.71
CA GLN A 188 10.49 -8.12 -8.43
C GLN A 188 11.04 -8.25 -9.86
N ASN A 189 11.41 -9.48 -10.21
CA ASN A 189 12.09 -9.83 -11.46
C ASN A 189 11.41 -9.27 -12.72
N ASP A 190 12.20 -9.09 -13.75
CA ASP A 190 12.06 -8.49 -15.09
C ASP A 190 10.77 -8.71 -15.90
N ASN A 191 9.78 -9.43 -15.42
CA ASN A 191 8.51 -9.66 -16.11
C ASN A 191 7.38 -8.71 -15.69
N SER A 192 7.64 -7.74 -14.82
CA SER A 192 6.62 -6.76 -14.43
C SER A 192 6.52 -5.65 -15.49
N LYS A 193 5.32 -5.50 -16.06
CA LYS A 193 4.96 -4.43 -17.01
C LYS A 193 4.76 -3.06 -16.32
N TRP A 194 5.40 -2.83 -15.16
CA TRP A 194 5.18 -1.61 -14.39
C TRP A 194 6.27 -0.58 -14.68
N GLU A 195 5.86 0.56 -15.19
CA GLU A 195 6.73 1.71 -15.39
C GLU A 195 6.37 2.79 -14.35
N ILE A 196 7.18 2.88 -13.30
CA ILE A 196 7.06 3.92 -12.27
C ILE A 196 8.40 4.61 -12.12
N LEU A 197 8.43 5.88 -12.49
CA LEU A 197 9.57 6.76 -12.25
C LEU A 197 9.31 7.59 -11.00
N VAL A 198 10.19 7.44 -10.00
CA VAL A 198 10.15 8.23 -8.77
C VAL A 198 11.36 9.14 -8.73
N PHE A 199 11.12 10.44 -8.71
CA PHE A 199 12.15 11.44 -8.52
C PHE A 199 12.00 12.09 -7.16
N SER A 200 13.06 12.06 -6.35
CA SER A 200 13.18 12.87 -5.14
C SER A 200 14.15 14.02 -5.41
N TYR A 201 13.72 15.24 -5.15
CA TYR A 201 14.59 16.39 -5.15
C TYR A 201 14.95 16.72 -3.70
N ASP A 202 16.18 16.47 -3.29
CA ASP A 202 16.73 17.06 -2.08
C ASP A 202 17.00 18.55 -2.38
N PHE A 203 16.10 19.42 -1.96
CA PHE A 203 16.46 20.81 -1.79
C PHE A 203 17.42 20.87 -0.60
N LYS A 204 18.71 20.79 -0.87
CA LYS A 204 19.68 21.32 0.09
C LYS A 204 19.30 22.77 0.28
N SER A 205 18.90 23.13 1.51
CA SER A 205 18.73 24.52 1.93
C SER A 205 19.98 25.26 1.45
N GLY A 206 19.77 26.22 0.55
CA GLY A 206 20.86 26.96 -0.07
C GLY A 206 21.70 27.69 0.96
N GLU A 207 22.96 27.68 0.67
CA GLU A 207 23.85 28.76 1.05
C GLU A 207 23.46 30.04 0.30
#